data_912a21a3a259832ea7976a99ee81cef6
#
_entry.id   912a21a3a259832ea7976a99ee81cef6
#
_cell.length_a   1.000
_cell.length_b   1.000
_cell.length_c   1.000
_cell.angle_alpha   90.00
_cell.angle_beta   90.00
_cell.angle_gamma   90.00
#
_symmetry.space_group_name_H-M   'P 1'
#
loop_
_entity.id
_entity.type
_entity.pdbx_description
1 polymer ?
#
loop_
_entity_poly.entity_id
_entity_poly.type
_entity_poly.pdbx_seq_one_letter_code
_entity_poly.pdbx_strand_id
1 'polypeptide(L)'
;MLNWQNVIQYYGMNLSLLQNNPNVGTLVIPFNNGRSQCVVLNCYNTPYGDILDIISYIGEGVHPNAALSLLTDFESIASMGGITADNEGCVTVRNTIPLFGMDNLQAVQFCIENVASTADYFEATYFGVDNE
;
A
#
# COMPACT_ATOMS: atom_id res chain seq x y z
N MET A 1 -20.84 -7.87 -0.29
CA MET A 1 -19.94 -7.50 0.83
C MET A 1 -18.68 -8.37 0.78
N LEU A 2 -17.53 -7.76 0.69
CA LEU A 2 -16.26 -8.49 0.59
C LEU A 2 -15.65 -8.75 1.98
N ASN A 3 -14.78 -9.76 2.03
CA ASN A 3 -14.00 -10.10 3.20
C ASN A 3 -12.57 -10.48 2.78
N TRP A 4 -11.71 -10.75 3.76
CA TRP A 4 -10.30 -11.07 3.52
C TRP A 4 -10.14 -12.34 2.66
N GLN A 5 -11.00 -13.34 2.84
CA GLN A 5 -10.95 -14.57 2.03
C GLN A 5 -11.19 -14.28 0.55
N ASN A 6 -12.06 -13.32 0.23
CA ASN A 6 -12.27 -12.91 -1.16
C ASN A 6 -10.99 -12.34 -1.77
N VAL A 7 -10.25 -11.54 -1.01
CA VAL A 7 -8.98 -10.94 -1.46
C VAL A 7 -7.93 -12.05 -1.66
N ILE A 8 -7.81 -12.96 -0.69
CA ILE A 8 -6.89 -14.09 -0.79
C ILE A 8 -7.17 -14.92 -2.04
N GLN A 9 -8.42 -15.25 -2.30
CA GLN A 9 -8.80 -16.04 -3.48
C GLN A 9 -8.54 -15.29 -4.78
N TYR A 10 -8.79 -13.99 -4.79
CA TYR A 10 -8.62 -13.16 -5.99
C TYR A 10 -7.16 -13.13 -6.45
N TYR A 11 -6.23 -12.95 -5.52
CA TYR A 11 -4.80 -12.87 -5.85
C TYR A 11 -4.13 -14.24 -5.92
N GLY A 12 -4.69 -15.23 -5.25
CA GLY A 12 -4.18 -16.60 -5.29
C GLY A 12 -2.71 -16.69 -4.90
N MET A 13 -1.91 -17.32 -5.74
CA MET A 13 -0.48 -17.54 -5.48
C MET A 13 0.35 -16.26 -5.49
N ASN A 14 -0.18 -15.17 -6.02
CA ASN A 14 0.54 -13.88 -6.05
C ASN A 14 0.56 -13.19 -4.69
N LEU A 15 -0.33 -13.59 -3.79
CA LEU A 15 -0.37 -13.05 -2.42
C LEU A 15 0.33 -14.03 -1.48
N SER A 16 1.42 -13.56 -0.85
CA SER A 16 2.19 -14.36 0.09
C SER A 16 1.76 -14.01 1.51
N LEU A 17 1.09 -14.95 2.18
CA LEU A 17 0.64 -14.73 3.55
C LEU A 17 1.77 -15.00 4.54
N LEU A 18 1.81 -14.24 5.63
CA LEU A 18 2.75 -14.49 6.72
C LEU A 18 2.38 -15.79 7.42
N GLN A 19 3.40 -16.61 7.71
CA GLN A 19 3.19 -17.91 8.32
C GLN A 19 2.56 -17.82 9.71
N ASN A 20 2.94 -16.82 10.49
CA ASN A 20 2.48 -16.65 11.87
C ASN A 20 1.26 -15.74 11.99
N ASN A 21 0.86 -15.09 10.91
CA ASN A 21 -0.29 -14.18 10.90
C ASN A 21 -0.96 -14.18 9.53
N PRO A 22 -1.98 -15.04 9.33
CA PRO A 22 -2.63 -15.15 8.02
C PRO A 22 -3.49 -13.94 7.66
N ASN A 23 -3.62 -12.96 8.53
CA ASN A 23 -4.29 -11.69 8.23
C ASN A 23 -3.34 -10.67 7.60
N VAL A 24 -2.08 -11.02 7.38
CA VAL A 24 -1.08 -10.16 6.74
C VAL A 24 -0.51 -10.89 5.53
N GLY A 25 -0.40 -10.20 4.42
CA GLY A 25 0.21 -10.74 3.21
C GLY A 25 0.96 -9.67 2.43
N THR A 26 1.74 -10.11 1.47
CA THR A 26 2.51 -9.22 0.60
C THR A 26 2.23 -9.53 -0.86
N LEU A 27 2.20 -8.46 -1.65
CA LEU A 27 2.07 -8.52 -3.11
C LEU A 27 3.22 -7.75 -3.73
N VAL A 28 3.68 -8.20 -4.90
CA VAL A 28 4.60 -7.41 -5.75
C VAL A 28 3.80 -6.93 -6.95
N ILE A 29 3.73 -5.62 -7.14
CA ILE A 29 3.00 -5.00 -8.24
C ILE A 29 4.01 -4.56 -9.30
N PRO A 30 4.04 -5.21 -10.47
CA PRO A 30 4.95 -4.83 -11.54
C PRO A 30 4.40 -3.64 -12.34
N PHE A 31 5.32 -2.84 -12.88
CA PHE A 31 4.99 -1.70 -13.75
C PHE A 31 5.63 -1.90 -15.14
N ASN A 32 5.12 -1.17 -16.13
CA ASN A 32 5.56 -1.30 -17.52
C ASN A 32 7.01 -0.87 -17.75
N ASN A 33 7.59 -0.10 -16.84
CA ASN A 33 8.95 0.42 -16.95
C ASN A 33 10.01 -0.53 -16.38
N GLY A 34 9.64 -1.77 -16.05
CA GLY A 34 10.54 -2.76 -15.44
C GLY A 34 10.71 -2.60 -13.92
N ARG A 35 10.07 -1.61 -13.32
CA ARG A 35 10.06 -1.42 -11.87
C ARG A 35 8.94 -2.24 -11.26
N SER A 36 9.02 -2.44 -9.95
CA SER A 36 7.95 -3.07 -9.19
C SER A 36 7.88 -2.45 -7.79
N GLN A 37 6.79 -2.71 -7.09
CA GLN A 37 6.59 -2.20 -5.75
C GLN A 37 5.97 -3.28 -4.88
N CYS A 38 6.55 -3.48 -3.71
CA CYS A 38 5.99 -4.39 -2.72
C CYS A 38 4.91 -3.67 -1.92
N VAL A 39 3.78 -4.34 -1.76
CA VAL A 39 2.65 -3.84 -0.98
C VAL A 39 2.34 -4.84 0.12
N VAL A 40 2.16 -4.35 1.34
CA VAL A 40 1.72 -5.14 2.48
C VAL A 40 0.23 -4.92 2.67
N LEU A 41 -0.50 -6.02 2.77
CA LEU A 41 -1.93 -6.01 3.09
C LEU A 41 -2.11 -6.53 4.50
N ASN A 42 -2.81 -5.78 5.33
CA ASN A 42 -3.10 -6.18 6.71
C ASN A 42 -4.60 -6.09 6.94
N CYS A 43 -5.22 -7.22 7.25
CA CYS A 43 -6.67 -7.29 7.45
C CYS A 43 -6.99 -7.22 8.94
N TYR A 44 -7.89 -6.31 9.29
CA TYR A 44 -8.43 -6.18 10.64
C TYR A 44 -9.88 -6.61 10.65
N ASN A 45 -10.24 -7.48 11.57
CA ASN A 45 -11.62 -7.92 11.76
C ASN A 45 -12.32 -6.96 12.72
N THR A 46 -13.48 -6.47 12.34
CA THR A 46 -14.31 -5.60 13.19
C THR A 46 -15.70 -6.18 13.31
N PRO A 47 -16.52 -5.70 14.28
CA PRO A 47 -17.92 -6.15 14.37
C PRO A 47 -18.75 -5.88 13.12
N TYR A 48 -18.34 -4.93 12.28
CA TYR A 48 -19.03 -4.61 11.02
C TYR A 48 -18.54 -5.42 9.83
N GLY A 49 -17.36 -6.03 9.95
CA GLY A 49 -16.71 -6.76 8.89
C GLY A 49 -15.22 -6.44 8.79
N ASP A 50 -14.60 -6.81 7.69
CA ASP A 50 -13.17 -6.69 7.52
C ASP A 50 -12.77 -5.33 6.98
N ILE A 51 -11.67 -4.80 7.52
CA ILE A 51 -11.01 -3.58 7.04
C ILE A 51 -9.64 -3.99 6.51
N LEU A 52 -9.28 -3.49 5.33
CA LEU A 52 -7.98 -3.77 4.71
C LEU A 52 -7.10 -2.53 4.77
N ASP A 53 -5.93 -2.69 5.37
CA ASP A 53 -4.89 -1.67 5.41
C ASP A 53 -3.85 -2.00 4.33
N ILE A 54 -3.65 -1.07 3.41
CA ILE A 54 -2.76 -1.23 2.25
C ILE A 54 -1.56 -0.32 2.48
N ILE A 55 -0.36 -0.90 2.55
CA ILE A 55 0.84 -0.16 2.95
C ILE A 55 1.94 -0.46 1.95
N SER A 56 2.63 0.58 1.46
CA SER A 56 3.83 0.41 0.64
C SER A 56 4.94 1.31 1.17
N TYR A 57 6.09 0.69 1.39
CA TYR A 57 7.29 1.34 1.93
C TYR A 57 7.98 2.13 0.81
N ILE A 58 8.42 3.36 1.13
CA ILE A 58 9.11 4.22 0.16
C ILE A 58 10.60 4.30 0.46
N GLY A 59 10.96 4.50 1.72
CA GLY A 59 12.36 4.67 2.12
C GLY A 59 12.46 5.12 3.56
N GLU A 60 13.70 5.33 4.01
CA GLU A 60 13.97 5.71 5.39
C GLU A 60 15.05 6.81 5.45
N GLY A 61 15.24 7.38 6.63
CA GLY A 61 16.22 8.43 6.85
C GLY A 61 15.79 9.77 6.26
N VAL A 62 14.48 10.03 6.17
CA VAL A 62 13.97 11.27 5.61
C VAL A 62 14.24 12.44 6.56
N HIS A 63 14.95 13.44 6.06
CA HIS A 63 15.15 14.68 6.80
C HIS A 63 13.82 15.44 6.91
N PRO A 64 13.56 16.19 8.01
CA PRO A 64 12.31 16.95 8.17
C PRO A 64 11.95 17.85 7.00
N ASN A 65 12.93 18.49 6.36
CA ASN A 65 12.68 19.34 5.20
C ASN A 65 12.23 18.53 3.99
N ALA A 66 12.77 17.32 3.81
CA ALA A 66 12.33 16.42 2.73
C ALA A 66 10.92 15.90 3.00
N ALA A 67 10.58 15.63 4.25
CA ALA A 67 9.22 15.22 4.60
C ALA A 67 8.19 16.28 4.22
N LEU A 68 8.53 17.57 4.41
CA LEU A 68 7.64 18.66 4.03
C LEU A 68 7.46 18.72 2.51
N SER A 69 8.53 18.51 1.74
CA SER A 69 8.46 18.45 0.28
C SER A 69 7.61 17.28 -0.19
N LEU A 70 7.74 16.13 0.47
CA LEU A 70 6.92 14.95 0.17
C LEU A 70 5.43 15.24 0.35
N LEU A 71 5.06 15.91 1.44
CA LEU A 71 3.67 16.28 1.69
C LEU A 71 3.13 17.24 0.62
N THR A 72 3.93 18.21 0.21
CA THR A 72 3.54 19.18 -0.82
C THR A 72 3.32 18.49 -2.16
N ASP A 73 4.24 17.60 -2.55
CA ASP A 73 4.12 16.85 -3.79
C ASP A 73 2.94 15.87 -3.75
N PHE A 74 2.70 15.26 -2.58
CA PHE A 74 1.58 14.33 -2.43
C PHE A 74 0.25 15.04 -2.72
N GLU A 75 0.10 16.28 -2.27
CA GLU A 75 -1.12 17.04 -2.53
C GLU A 75 -1.32 17.36 -4.01
N SER A 76 -0.25 17.35 -4.80
CA SER A 76 -0.33 17.63 -6.24
C SER A 76 -0.65 16.40 -7.08
N ILE A 77 -0.69 15.22 -6.48
CA ILE A 77 -0.92 13.95 -7.16
C ILE A 77 -2.30 13.42 -6.81
N ALA A 78 -2.99 12.83 -7.80
CA ALA A 78 -4.26 12.16 -7.56
C ALA A 78 -4.00 10.81 -6.88
N SER A 79 -4.01 10.80 -5.56
CA SER A 79 -3.84 9.58 -4.76
C SER A 79 -4.99 9.46 -3.77
N MET A 80 -5.40 8.22 -3.54
CA MET A 80 -6.46 7.90 -2.57
C MET A 80 -5.94 7.68 -1.16
N GLY A 81 -4.64 7.52 -1.01
CA GLY A 81 -4.02 7.23 0.28
C GLY A 81 -3.43 8.44 0.95
N GLY A 82 -2.68 8.19 1.99
CA GLY A 82 -1.90 9.18 2.71
C GLY A 82 -0.44 8.76 2.80
N ILE A 83 0.42 9.72 3.06
CA ILE A 83 1.83 9.46 3.31
C ILE A 83 2.09 9.57 4.81
N THR A 84 2.87 8.64 5.35
CA THR A 84 3.20 8.63 6.78
C THR A 84 4.70 8.49 6.97
N ALA A 85 5.21 9.06 8.05
CA ALA A 85 6.61 8.91 8.44
C ALA A 85 6.65 8.64 9.95
N ASP A 86 7.43 7.65 10.34
CA ASP A 86 7.60 7.35 11.76
C ASP A 86 8.80 8.11 12.36
N ASN A 87 9.07 7.88 13.65
CA ASN A 87 10.15 8.57 14.37
C ASN A 87 11.55 8.21 13.85
N GLU A 88 11.68 7.11 13.13
CA GLU A 88 12.94 6.67 12.55
C GLU A 88 13.13 7.14 11.12
N GLY A 89 12.17 7.92 10.60
CA GLY A 89 12.21 8.42 9.23
C GLY A 89 11.79 7.38 8.19
N CYS A 90 11.10 6.33 8.60
CA CYS A 90 10.54 5.35 7.68
C CYS A 90 9.27 5.93 7.06
N VAL A 91 9.24 6.03 5.74
CA VAL A 91 8.14 6.67 5.00
C VAL A 91 7.35 5.61 4.24
N THR A 92 6.04 5.68 4.38
CA THR A 92 5.12 4.76 3.71
C THR A 92 3.98 5.52 3.04
N VAL A 93 3.42 4.93 1.97
CA VAL A 93 2.12 5.31 1.44
C VAL A 93 1.11 4.31 1.96
N ARG A 94 -0.04 4.78 2.41
CA ARG A 94 -1.01 3.95 3.12
C ARG A 94 -2.42 4.35 2.76
N ASN A 95 -3.30 3.36 2.59
CA ASN A 95 -4.72 3.56 2.41
C ASN A 95 -5.47 2.45 3.14
N THR A 96 -6.47 2.80 3.93
CA THR A 96 -7.28 1.85 4.67
C THR A 96 -8.69 1.85 4.08
N ILE A 97 -9.18 0.69 3.67
CA ILE A 97 -10.49 0.57 3.02
C ILE A 97 -11.38 -0.44 3.76
N PRO A 98 -12.70 -0.18 3.82
CA PRO A 98 -13.64 -1.12 4.43
C PRO A 98 -14.06 -2.19 3.41
N LEU A 99 -13.54 -3.41 3.52
CA LEU A 99 -13.96 -4.49 2.64
C LEU A 99 -15.45 -4.76 2.78
N PHE A 100 -15.98 -4.64 4.01
CA PHE A 100 -17.40 -4.87 4.27
C PHE A 100 -18.31 -3.87 3.54
N GLY A 101 -17.78 -2.74 3.09
CA GLY A 101 -18.53 -1.74 2.32
C GLY A 101 -18.34 -1.85 0.82
N MET A 102 -17.65 -2.89 0.33
CA MET A 102 -17.31 -3.03 -1.07
C MET A 102 -17.86 -4.35 -1.61
N ASP A 103 -18.27 -4.33 -2.90
CA ASP A 103 -18.81 -5.51 -3.58
C ASP A 103 -17.99 -5.90 -4.80
N ASN A 104 -16.92 -5.15 -5.11
CA ASN A 104 -16.18 -5.31 -6.35
C ASN A 104 -14.69 -5.46 -6.06
N LEU A 105 -14.13 -6.63 -6.39
CA LEU A 105 -12.71 -6.91 -6.21
C LEU A 105 -11.82 -6.07 -7.12
N GLN A 106 -12.32 -5.63 -8.27
CA GLN A 106 -11.57 -4.72 -9.14
C GLN A 106 -11.37 -3.35 -8.47
N ALA A 107 -12.33 -2.89 -7.67
CA ALA A 107 -12.18 -1.67 -6.91
C ALA A 107 -11.11 -1.82 -5.81
N VAL A 108 -11.05 -2.98 -5.17
CA VAL A 108 -9.99 -3.31 -4.21
C VAL A 108 -8.62 -3.31 -4.91
N GLN A 109 -8.53 -3.97 -6.06
CA GLN A 109 -7.31 -3.98 -6.86
C GLN A 109 -6.87 -2.57 -7.23
N PHE A 110 -7.80 -1.72 -7.65
CA PHE A 110 -7.50 -0.32 -7.97
C PHE A 110 -6.87 0.40 -6.78
N CYS A 111 -7.43 0.22 -5.58
CA CYS A 111 -6.89 0.84 -4.37
C CYS A 111 -5.46 0.34 -4.07
N ILE A 112 -5.22 -0.95 -4.24
CA ILE A 112 -3.90 -1.54 -4.01
C ILE A 112 -2.89 -1.00 -5.03
N GLU A 113 -3.25 -0.97 -6.30
CA GLU A 113 -2.36 -0.48 -7.36
C GLU A 113 -2.12 1.02 -7.26
N ASN A 114 -3.10 1.77 -6.77
CA ASN A 114 -2.93 3.21 -6.54
C ASN A 114 -1.89 3.46 -5.44
N VAL A 115 -1.93 2.71 -4.33
CA VAL A 115 -0.91 2.81 -3.29
C VAL A 115 0.46 2.45 -3.86
N ALA A 116 0.54 1.37 -4.62
CA ALA A 116 1.80 0.92 -5.21
C ALA A 116 2.40 1.95 -6.15
N SER A 117 1.59 2.50 -7.07
CA SER A 117 2.08 3.48 -8.05
C SER A 117 2.47 4.79 -7.38
N THR A 118 1.74 5.22 -6.36
CA THR A 118 2.10 6.41 -5.58
C THR A 118 3.43 6.21 -4.86
N ALA A 119 3.61 5.05 -4.22
CA ALA A 119 4.85 4.73 -3.53
C ALA A 119 6.03 4.66 -4.50
N ASP A 120 5.85 4.05 -5.67
CA ASP A 120 6.89 3.96 -6.69
C ASP A 120 7.29 5.34 -7.20
N TYR A 121 6.33 6.23 -7.41
CA TYR A 121 6.62 7.60 -7.82
C TYR A 121 7.51 8.31 -6.79
N PHE A 122 7.15 8.25 -5.50
CA PHE A 122 7.92 8.92 -4.46
C PHE A 122 9.28 8.27 -4.26
N GLU A 123 9.37 6.95 -4.33
CA GLU A 123 10.64 6.25 -4.21
C GLU A 123 11.59 6.67 -5.31
N ALA A 124 11.14 6.69 -6.56
CA ALA A 124 11.94 7.11 -7.69
C ALA A 124 12.35 8.59 -7.62
N THR A 125 11.45 9.46 -7.15
CA THR A 125 11.67 10.90 -7.11
C THR A 125 12.61 11.31 -5.99
N TYR A 126 12.46 10.73 -4.79
CA TYR A 126 13.16 11.19 -3.60
C TYR A 126 14.30 10.27 -3.16
N PHE A 127 14.24 9.00 -3.50
CA PHE A 127 15.26 8.03 -3.06
C PHE A 127 16.09 7.49 -4.22
N GLY A 128 15.60 7.64 -5.46
CA GLY A 128 16.35 7.29 -6.67
C GLY A 128 16.61 5.80 -6.86
N VAL A 129 16.00 4.94 -6.03
CA VAL A 129 16.20 3.50 -6.06
C VAL A 129 14.86 2.79 -6.03
N ASP A 130 14.87 1.51 -6.38
CA ASP A 130 13.72 0.63 -6.28
C ASP A 130 13.96 -0.32 -5.10
N ASN A 131 13.33 -0.02 -3.96
CA ASN A 131 13.56 -0.74 -2.71
C ASN A 131 12.53 -1.83 -2.44
N GLU A 132 11.65 -2.08 -3.39
CA GLU A 132 10.53 -3.02 -3.16
C GLU A 132 10.88 -4.21 -2.25
#